data_421a0d604f8d49a75cc756b285377467
#
_entry.id   421a0d604f8d49a75cc756b285377467
#
_cell.length_a   1.000
_cell.length_b   1.000
_cell.length_c   1.000
_cell.angle_alpha   90.00
_cell.angle_beta   90.00
_cell.angle_gamma   90.00
#
_symmetry.space_group_name_H-M   'P 1'
#
loop_
_entity.id
_entity.type
_entity.pdbx_description
1 polymer ?
#
loop_
_entity_poly.entity_id
_entity_poly.type
_entity_poly.pdbx_seq_one_letter_code
_entity_poly.pdbx_strand_id
1 'polypeptide(L)'
;YHEILSVLRQAEKQSTLNADLWSMKAMFEDYFGDSLTAQKNYRSADSAYAILIKEYATDSLKYASFRINRALNMALMTDNIAVLKEEVELTKKIFPKTWKGPDSSFYGKNKKDFFDKCFNVRKK
;
A
#
# COMPACT_ATOMS: atom_id res chain seq x y z
N TYR A 1 18.42 6.07 -0.80
CA TYR A 1 17.58 5.24 -1.66
C TYR A 1 18.08 3.81 -1.77
N HIS A 2 19.34 3.63 -2.19
CA HIS A 2 19.91 2.26 -2.34
C HIS A 2 19.96 1.51 -1.02
N GLU A 3 20.26 2.18 0.07
CA GLU A 3 20.30 1.57 1.39
C GLU A 3 18.92 1.07 1.81
N ILE A 4 17.87 1.85 1.55
CA ILE A 4 16.51 1.47 1.88
C ILE A 4 16.11 0.24 1.09
N LEU A 5 16.37 0.21 -0.22
CA LEU A 5 16.04 -0.93 -1.06
C LEU A 5 16.81 -2.18 -0.63
N SER A 6 18.07 -2.03 -0.24
CA SER A 6 18.88 -3.16 0.23
C SER A 6 18.26 -3.80 1.48
N VAL A 7 17.87 -2.99 2.45
CA VAL A 7 17.23 -3.49 3.68
C VAL A 7 15.90 -4.18 3.36
N LEU A 8 15.10 -3.60 2.48
CA LEU A 8 13.81 -4.17 2.10
C LEU A 8 13.98 -5.51 1.37
N ARG A 9 14.99 -5.63 0.52
CA ARG A 9 15.27 -6.87 -0.19
C ARG A 9 15.74 -7.98 0.76
N GLN A 10 16.49 -7.64 1.79
CA GLN A 10 16.90 -8.61 2.80
C GLN A 10 15.71 -9.10 3.62
N ALA A 11 14.83 -8.20 4.02
CA ALA A 11 13.63 -8.57 4.75
C ALA A 11 12.71 -9.45 3.91
N GLU A 12 12.60 -9.16 2.62
CA GLU A 12 11.83 -9.93 1.65
C GLU A 12 12.28 -11.39 1.59
N LYS A 13 13.59 -11.64 1.64
CA LYS A 13 14.13 -13.01 1.64
C LYS A 13 13.73 -13.80 2.87
N GLN A 14 13.47 -13.12 3.98
CA GLN A 14 13.11 -13.76 5.24
C GLN A 14 11.62 -14.03 5.37
N SER A 15 10.78 -13.30 4.64
CA SER A 15 9.34 -13.46 4.73
C SER A 15 8.67 -13.20 3.38
N THR A 16 8.31 -14.30 2.71
CA THR A 16 7.67 -14.23 1.40
C THR A 16 6.25 -13.67 1.46
N LEU A 17 5.63 -13.65 2.67
CA LEU A 17 4.27 -13.17 2.84
C LEU A 17 4.21 -11.77 3.47
N ASN A 18 5.32 -11.06 3.56
CA ASN A 18 5.30 -9.70 4.10
C ASN A 18 4.87 -8.71 3.03
N ALA A 19 3.56 -8.62 2.83
CA ALA A 19 2.96 -7.79 1.81
C ALA A 19 3.35 -6.31 1.95
N ASP A 20 3.43 -5.81 3.18
CA ASP A 20 3.78 -4.40 3.42
C ASP A 20 5.19 -4.07 2.93
N LEU A 21 6.14 -4.97 3.12
CA LEU A 21 7.51 -4.77 2.63
C LEU A 21 7.57 -4.78 1.11
N TRP A 22 6.85 -5.70 0.46
CA TRP A 22 6.78 -5.74 -1.00
C TRP A 22 6.19 -4.45 -1.55
N SER A 23 5.10 -3.99 -0.94
CA SER A 23 4.42 -2.75 -1.37
C SER A 23 5.32 -1.53 -1.15
N MET A 24 5.97 -1.44 0.00
CA MET A 24 6.88 -0.34 0.32
C MET A 24 8.06 -0.30 -0.65
N LYS A 25 8.65 -1.45 -0.95
CA LYS A 25 9.72 -1.56 -1.92
C LYS A 25 9.28 -1.06 -3.29
N ALA A 26 8.08 -1.49 -3.72
CA ALA A 26 7.51 -1.04 -4.99
C ALA A 26 7.30 0.48 -5.02
N MET A 27 6.82 1.06 -3.93
CA MET A 27 6.63 2.51 -3.85
C MET A 27 7.92 3.29 -4.04
N PHE A 28 9.00 2.85 -3.37
CA PHE A 28 10.30 3.49 -3.53
C PHE A 28 10.82 3.35 -4.96
N GLU A 29 10.71 2.17 -5.54
CA GLU A 29 11.15 1.93 -6.92
C GLU A 29 10.37 2.79 -7.91
N ASP A 30 9.05 2.87 -7.72
CA ASP A 30 8.17 3.66 -8.57
C ASP A 30 8.49 5.16 -8.46
N TYR A 31 8.62 5.65 -7.24
CA TYR A 31 8.93 7.06 -7.01
C TYR A 31 10.27 7.46 -7.62
N PHE A 32 11.26 6.58 -7.57
CA PHE A 32 12.59 6.85 -8.10
C PHE A 32 12.79 6.42 -9.55
N GLY A 33 11.72 6.02 -10.24
CA GLY A 33 11.73 5.85 -11.69
C GLY A 33 11.90 4.43 -12.22
N ASP A 34 12.01 3.42 -11.33
CA ASP A 34 12.13 2.02 -11.75
C ASP A 34 10.73 1.38 -11.82
N SER A 35 9.94 1.80 -12.79
CA SER A 35 8.54 1.40 -12.87
C SER A 35 8.36 -0.09 -13.21
N LEU A 36 9.28 -0.69 -13.97
CA LEU A 36 9.16 -2.12 -14.29
C LEU A 36 9.32 -2.99 -13.05
N THR A 37 10.35 -2.72 -12.25
CA THR A 37 10.57 -3.45 -11.00
C THR A 37 9.46 -3.16 -10.00
N ALA A 38 9.01 -1.92 -9.94
CA ALA A 38 7.91 -1.53 -9.07
C ALA A 38 6.64 -2.31 -9.40
N GLN A 39 6.28 -2.43 -10.68
CA GLN A 39 5.09 -3.18 -11.10
C GLN A 39 5.15 -4.64 -10.64
N LYS A 40 6.31 -5.25 -10.79
CA LYS A 40 6.51 -6.63 -10.36
C LYS A 40 6.28 -6.79 -8.85
N ASN A 41 6.81 -5.85 -8.07
CA ASN A 41 6.69 -5.89 -6.60
C ASN A 41 5.29 -5.52 -6.12
N TYR A 42 4.59 -4.62 -6.81
CA TYR A 42 3.19 -4.35 -6.52
C TYR A 42 2.34 -5.61 -6.70
N ARG A 43 2.59 -6.39 -7.76
CA ARG A 43 1.87 -7.64 -8.00
C ARG A 43 2.16 -8.67 -6.91
N SER A 44 3.41 -8.77 -6.49
CA SER A 44 3.79 -9.67 -5.39
C SER A 44 3.09 -9.27 -4.09
N ALA A 45 3.03 -7.98 -3.81
CA ALA A 45 2.32 -7.47 -2.64
C ALA A 45 0.83 -7.79 -2.73
N ASP A 46 0.22 -7.60 -3.88
CA ASP A 46 -1.21 -7.87 -4.07
C ASP A 46 -1.53 -9.33 -3.76
N SER A 47 -0.73 -10.25 -4.28
CA SER A 47 -0.90 -11.69 -4.02
C SER A 47 -0.76 -12.02 -2.53
N ALA A 48 0.22 -11.41 -1.87
CA ALA A 48 0.43 -11.62 -0.43
C ALA A 48 -0.73 -11.06 0.39
N TYR A 49 -1.24 -9.88 0.03
CA TYR A 49 -2.41 -9.31 0.71
C TYR A 49 -3.65 -10.18 0.54
N ALA A 50 -3.85 -10.76 -0.64
CA ALA A 50 -4.98 -11.65 -0.88
C ALA A 50 -4.97 -12.84 0.08
N ILE A 51 -3.79 -13.42 0.34
CA ILE A 51 -3.63 -14.51 1.28
C ILE A 51 -3.92 -14.04 2.71
N LEU A 52 -3.37 -12.89 3.11
CA LEU A 52 -3.54 -12.35 4.46
C LEU A 52 -4.99 -11.99 4.76
N ILE A 53 -5.69 -11.41 3.80
CA ILE A 53 -7.10 -11.07 3.95
C ILE A 53 -7.92 -12.34 4.24
N LYS A 54 -7.62 -13.41 3.52
CA LYS A 54 -8.30 -14.67 3.69
C LYS A 54 -7.98 -15.31 5.05
N GLU A 55 -6.71 -15.29 5.47
CA GLU A 55 -6.28 -15.85 6.75
C GLU A 55 -6.87 -15.12 7.95
N TYR A 56 -6.99 -13.80 7.86
CA TYR A 56 -7.46 -12.96 8.98
C TYR A 56 -8.89 -12.49 8.80
N ALA A 57 -9.71 -13.22 8.05
CA ALA A 57 -11.10 -12.84 7.77
C ALA A 57 -11.96 -12.63 9.02
N THR A 58 -11.62 -13.29 10.14
CA THR A 58 -12.36 -13.18 11.40
C THR A 58 -11.80 -12.14 12.38
N ASP A 59 -10.65 -11.54 12.05
CA ASP A 59 -10.02 -10.49 12.87
C ASP A 59 -10.33 -9.13 12.22
N SER A 60 -11.36 -8.45 12.71
CA SER A 60 -11.88 -7.21 12.12
C SER A 60 -10.81 -6.17 11.84
N LEU A 61 -9.92 -5.94 12.81
CA LEU A 61 -8.88 -4.92 12.68
C LEU A 61 -7.87 -5.27 11.59
N LYS A 62 -7.34 -6.50 11.64
CA LYS A 62 -6.37 -6.96 10.64
C LYS A 62 -6.99 -7.08 9.27
N TYR A 63 -8.21 -7.62 9.19
CA TYR A 63 -8.94 -7.75 7.94
C TYR A 63 -9.11 -6.38 7.26
N ALA A 64 -9.58 -5.40 8.01
CA ALA A 64 -9.77 -4.04 7.48
C ALA A 64 -8.45 -3.42 7.04
N SER A 65 -7.40 -3.56 7.86
CA SER A 65 -6.08 -3.01 7.56
C SER A 65 -5.49 -3.60 6.29
N PHE A 66 -5.56 -4.92 6.14
CA PHE A 66 -5.03 -5.58 4.93
C PHE A 66 -5.81 -5.20 3.68
N ARG A 67 -7.13 -5.03 3.79
CA ARG A 67 -7.93 -4.59 2.65
C ARG A 67 -7.57 -3.17 2.21
N ILE A 68 -7.38 -2.26 3.16
CA ILE A 68 -6.97 -0.89 2.87
C ILE A 68 -5.57 -0.88 2.24
N ASN A 69 -4.63 -1.62 2.81
CA ASN A 69 -3.27 -1.67 2.30
C ASN A 69 -3.22 -2.29 0.90
N ARG A 70 -4.03 -3.31 0.65
CA ARG A 70 -4.15 -3.89 -0.69
C ARG A 70 -4.71 -2.87 -1.67
N ALA A 71 -5.73 -2.12 -1.26
CA ALA A 71 -6.33 -1.09 -2.11
C ALA A 71 -5.33 0.02 -2.44
N LEU A 72 -4.52 0.44 -1.47
CA LEU A 72 -3.44 1.40 -1.71
C LEU A 72 -2.45 0.85 -2.73
N ASN A 73 -2.02 -0.40 -2.55
CA ASN A 73 -1.10 -1.06 -3.46
C ASN A 73 -1.67 -1.11 -4.88
N MET A 74 -2.94 -1.47 -5.03
CA MET A 74 -3.62 -1.53 -6.32
C MET A 74 -3.75 -0.14 -6.93
N ALA A 75 -4.08 0.87 -6.12
CA ALA A 75 -4.21 2.24 -6.58
C ALA A 75 -2.90 2.77 -7.16
N LEU A 76 -1.78 2.46 -6.51
CA LEU A 76 -0.46 2.86 -6.98
C LEU A 76 -0.03 2.07 -8.20
N MET A 77 -0.31 0.77 -8.23
CA MET A 77 0.02 -0.08 -9.35
C MET A 77 -0.69 0.36 -10.64
N THR A 78 -1.93 0.80 -10.53
CA THR A 78 -2.76 1.18 -11.68
C THR A 78 -2.87 2.69 -11.89
N ASP A 79 -2.28 3.48 -11.01
CA ASP A 79 -2.44 4.94 -10.96
C ASP A 79 -3.92 5.35 -10.95
N ASN A 80 -4.68 4.69 -10.08
CA ASN A 80 -6.10 4.96 -9.92
C ASN A 80 -6.46 5.08 -8.43
N ILE A 81 -6.33 6.28 -7.89
CA ILE A 81 -6.58 6.55 -6.47
C ILE A 81 -8.05 6.31 -6.08
N ALA A 82 -8.96 6.34 -7.03
CA ALA A 82 -10.38 6.06 -6.74
C ALA A 82 -10.57 4.68 -6.09
N VAL A 83 -9.78 3.69 -6.48
CA VAL A 83 -9.82 2.34 -5.89
C VAL A 83 -9.60 2.41 -4.38
N LEU A 84 -8.60 3.18 -3.95
CA LEU A 84 -8.29 3.35 -2.53
C LEU A 84 -9.41 4.12 -1.81
N LYS A 85 -9.88 5.20 -2.41
CA LYS A 85 -10.92 6.03 -1.80
C LYS A 85 -12.20 5.24 -1.57
N GLU A 86 -12.58 4.41 -2.52
CA GLU A 86 -13.76 3.55 -2.40
C GLU A 86 -13.60 2.57 -1.23
N GLU A 87 -12.43 1.96 -1.09
CA GLU A 87 -12.18 1.01 -0.03
C GLU A 87 -12.15 1.69 1.35
N VAL A 88 -11.60 2.90 1.44
CA VAL A 88 -11.60 3.69 2.69
C VAL A 88 -13.05 3.98 3.11
N GLU A 89 -13.88 4.44 2.18
CA GLU A 89 -15.26 4.76 2.51
C GLU A 89 -16.05 3.51 2.91
N LEU A 90 -15.81 2.38 2.23
CA LEU A 90 -16.43 1.11 2.58
C LEU A 90 -16.02 0.65 3.98
N THR A 91 -14.73 0.77 4.29
CA THR A 91 -14.19 0.37 5.61
C THR A 91 -14.78 1.23 6.72
N LYS A 92 -14.90 2.54 6.52
CA LYS A 92 -15.52 3.44 7.49
C LYS A 92 -16.97 3.05 7.75
N LYS A 93 -17.68 2.63 6.71
CA LYS A 93 -19.07 2.24 6.80
C LYS A 93 -19.27 0.91 7.53
N ILE A 94 -18.42 -0.08 7.22
CA ILE A 94 -18.53 -1.43 7.79
C ILE A 94 -17.92 -1.50 9.19
N PHE A 95 -16.81 -0.81 9.42
CA PHE A 95 -16.06 -0.87 10.68
C PHE A 95 -15.87 0.52 11.28
N PRO A 96 -16.95 1.26 11.60
CA PRO A 96 -16.82 2.65 12.05
C PRO A 96 -16.03 2.83 13.34
N LYS A 97 -16.01 1.84 14.20
CA LYS A 97 -15.26 1.89 15.47
C LYS A 97 -13.81 1.45 15.31
N THR A 98 -13.53 0.65 14.30
CA THR A 98 -12.18 0.11 14.03
C THR A 98 -11.34 1.07 13.23
N TRP A 99 -11.95 1.80 12.31
CA TRP A 99 -11.22 2.69 11.40
C TRP A 99 -10.64 3.87 12.15
N LYS A 100 -9.32 3.98 12.13
CA LYS A 100 -8.58 5.08 12.75
C LYS A 100 -7.73 5.84 11.74
N GLY A 101 -7.84 5.50 10.48
CA GLY A 101 -7.02 6.09 9.43
C GLY A 101 -7.53 7.45 8.96
N PRO A 102 -6.82 8.06 8.01
CA PRO A 102 -7.19 9.38 7.48
C PRO A 102 -8.44 9.31 6.62
N ASP A 103 -9.02 10.47 6.38
CA ASP A 103 -10.12 10.62 5.44
C ASP A 103 -9.65 10.33 4.02
N SER A 104 -10.56 9.95 3.13
CA SER A 104 -10.22 9.60 1.75
C SER A 104 -9.55 10.75 0.99
N SER A 105 -9.87 11.98 1.33
CA SER A 105 -9.26 13.17 0.71
C SER A 105 -7.76 13.27 0.96
N PHE A 106 -7.26 12.63 2.02
CA PHE A 106 -5.83 12.64 2.36
C PHE A 106 -4.97 12.12 1.21
N TYR A 107 -5.47 11.15 0.45
CA TYR A 107 -4.66 10.46 -0.55
C TYR A 107 -4.45 11.24 -1.85
N GLY A 108 -5.10 12.40 -2.02
CA GLY A 108 -4.91 13.22 -3.20
C GLY A 108 -5.75 12.75 -4.39
N LYS A 109 -5.38 13.22 -5.59
CA LYS A 109 -6.15 12.94 -6.82
C LYS A 109 -5.58 11.80 -7.64
N ASN A 110 -4.28 11.55 -7.50
CA ASN A 110 -3.58 10.54 -8.28
C ASN A 110 -2.32 10.08 -7.54
N LYS A 111 -1.61 9.14 -8.13
CA LYS A 111 -0.38 8.58 -7.57
C LYS A 111 0.67 9.67 -7.29
N LYS A 112 0.82 10.61 -8.19
CA LYS A 112 1.79 11.69 -8.03
C LYS A 112 1.49 12.53 -6.79
N ASP A 113 0.22 12.90 -6.59
CA ASP A 113 -0.19 13.66 -5.41
C ASP A 113 0.13 12.89 -4.13
N PHE A 114 -0.16 11.60 -4.13
CA PHE A 114 0.12 10.76 -2.98
C PHE A 114 1.62 10.69 -2.69
N PHE A 115 2.44 10.46 -3.71
CA PHE A 115 3.89 10.41 -3.55
C PHE A 115 4.46 11.75 -3.08
N ASP A 116 3.94 12.86 -3.58
CA ASP A 116 4.37 14.19 -3.14
C ASP A 116 4.12 14.38 -1.64
N LYS A 117 3.00 13.89 -1.14
CA LYS A 117 2.70 13.96 0.29
C LYS A 117 3.62 13.07 1.13
N CYS A 118 3.96 11.89 0.61
CA CYS A 118 4.77 10.92 1.35
C CYS A 118 6.27 11.23 1.31
N PHE A 119 6.78 11.73 0.18
CA PHE A 119 8.22 11.82 -0.06
C PHE A 119 8.77 13.25 -0.15
N ASN A 120 7.93 14.25 -0.28
CA ASN A 120 8.36 15.65 -0.41
C ASN A 120 8.23 16.44 0.89
N VAL A 121 8.46 15.79 2.00
CA VAL A 121 8.33 16.42 3.32
C VAL A 121 9.29 17.57 3.54
N ARG A 122 10.38 17.64 2.78
CA ARG A 122 11.37 18.72 2.89
C ARG A 122 11.04 19.91 2.04
N LYS A 123 10.08 19.78 1.17
CA LYS A 123 9.69 20.85 0.26
C LYS A 123 8.77 21.81 1.00
N LYS A 124 9.30 22.95 1.28
CA LYS A 124 8.59 23.95 2.05
C LYS A 124 8.44 25.22 1.28
#